data_d543c366afb957406b32d9d3dd00e209
#
_entry.id   d543c366afb957406b32d9d3dd00e209
#
_cell.length_a   1.000
_cell.length_b   1.000
_cell.length_c   1.000
_cell.angle_alpha   90.00
_cell.angle_beta   90.00
_cell.angle_gamma   90.00
#
_symmetry.space_group_name_H-M   'P 1'
#
loop_
_entity.id
_entity.type
_entity.pdbx_description
1 polymer ?
#
loop_
_entity_poly.entity_id
_entity_poly.type
_entity_poly.pdbx_seq_one_letter_code
_entity_poly.pdbx_strand_id
1 'polypeptide(L)'
;MYKIFLIFFILFITPLKAEQFTSIENFSFELPKGYQIFNKNNLYDVYNHSSKDPLIKKQINLAKQRLKNQRIELLYNFTSHPLNNINILVFDDNYKINKKKVLKQCKKILKIEKKYGKRKVDLIECRMHDYPKFADWSMYRENESSFFENELTQQIIFMYKKKEYVLTVACVEKCNQMKSDLFNLVKSIKF
;
A
#
# COMPACT_ATOMS: atom_id res chain seq x y z
N MET A 1 41.45 20.73 44.33
CA MET A 1 40.96 21.18 43.01
C MET A 1 40.65 19.93 42.17
N TYR A 2 39.41 19.49 42.17
CA TYR A 2 38.98 18.36 41.33
C TYR A 2 38.48 18.90 39.99
N LYS A 3 39.15 18.57 38.89
CA LYS A 3 38.70 18.87 37.54
C LYS A 3 37.65 17.80 37.16
N ILE A 4 36.39 18.22 37.09
CA ILE A 4 35.29 17.40 36.59
C ILE A 4 35.41 17.43 35.06
N PHE A 5 35.81 16.29 34.47
CA PHE A 5 35.77 16.04 33.06
C PHE A 5 34.32 15.69 32.68
N LEU A 6 33.60 16.66 32.14
CA LEU A 6 32.26 16.45 31.61
C LEU A 6 32.45 15.83 30.20
N ILE A 7 32.36 14.50 30.13
CA ILE A 7 32.33 13.79 28.84
C ILE A 7 30.96 14.00 28.26
N PHE A 8 30.86 14.89 27.26
CA PHE A 8 29.68 15.04 26.40
C PHE A 8 29.58 13.78 25.53
N PHE A 9 28.77 12.83 25.95
CA PHE A 9 28.33 11.72 25.11
C PHE A 9 27.33 12.29 24.07
N ILE A 10 27.83 12.78 22.96
CA ILE A 10 26.99 13.11 21.80
C ILE A 10 26.56 11.76 21.24
N LEU A 11 25.38 11.31 21.67
CA LEU A 11 24.66 10.24 21.02
C LEU A 11 24.35 10.73 19.60
N PHE A 12 25.17 10.33 18.63
CA PHE A 12 24.81 10.39 17.22
C PHE A 12 23.59 9.51 17.02
N ILE A 13 22.42 10.08 17.21
CA ILE A 13 21.16 9.50 16.72
C ILE A 13 21.25 9.64 15.23
N THR A 14 21.92 8.68 14.54
CA THR A 14 21.77 8.56 13.10
C THR A 14 20.29 8.29 12.84
N PRO A 15 19.58 9.17 12.12
CA PRO A 15 18.20 8.89 11.76
C PRO A 15 18.22 7.56 11.01
N LEU A 16 17.48 6.57 11.52
CA LEU A 16 17.28 5.29 10.83
C LEU A 16 16.67 5.64 9.49
N LYS A 17 17.52 5.62 8.46
CA LYS A 17 17.11 5.93 7.09
C LYS A 17 16.09 4.87 6.68
N ALA A 18 14.89 5.29 6.28
CA ALA A 18 13.91 4.36 5.76
C ALA A 18 14.52 3.62 4.56
N GLU A 19 14.26 2.32 4.48
CA GLU A 19 14.77 1.50 3.40
C GLU A 19 14.11 1.94 2.08
N GLN A 20 14.94 2.32 1.11
CA GLN A 20 14.46 2.74 -0.20
C GLN A 20 14.33 1.51 -1.08
N PHE A 21 13.16 1.32 -1.64
CA PHE A 21 12.84 0.22 -2.53
C PHE A 21 12.61 0.73 -3.96
N THR A 22 13.09 -0.04 -4.95
CA THR A 22 12.83 0.23 -6.38
C THR A 22 11.81 -0.77 -6.92
N SER A 23 10.70 -0.26 -7.41
CA SER A 23 9.61 -1.01 -8.02
C SER A 23 10.03 -1.66 -9.34
N ILE A 24 9.40 -2.79 -9.68
CA ILE A 24 9.50 -3.40 -11.01
C ILE A 24 8.98 -2.48 -12.13
N GLU A 25 8.23 -1.44 -11.80
CA GLU A 25 7.69 -0.42 -12.73
C GLU A 25 8.53 0.86 -12.78
N ASN A 26 9.80 0.79 -12.33
CA ASN A 26 10.80 1.86 -12.41
C ASN A 26 10.45 3.14 -11.65
N PHE A 27 9.87 3.02 -10.48
CA PHE A 27 9.78 4.09 -9.50
C PHE A 27 10.34 3.60 -8.16
N SER A 28 10.72 4.51 -7.29
CA SER A 28 11.21 4.18 -5.96
C SER A 28 10.31 4.78 -4.88
N PHE A 29 10.29 4.15 -3.72
CA PHE A 29 9.56 4.62 -2.54
C PHE A 29 10.24 4.16 -1.26
N GLU A 30 9.92 4.80 -0.16
CA GLU A 30 10.37 4.39 1.17
C GLU A 30 9.46 3.29 1.71
N LEU A 31 10.08 2.13 2.02
CA LEU A 31 9.36 1.00 2.60
C LEU A 31 9.00 1.31 4.05
N PRO A 32 7.73 1.23 4.46
CA PRO A 32 7.37 1.40 5.85
C PRO A 32 8.03 0.32 6.73
N LYS A 33 8.38 0.69 7.96
CA LYS A 33 9.11 -0.20 8.88
C LYS A 33 8.35 -1.50 9.14
N GLY A 34 9.05 -2.62 9.03
CA GLY A 34 8.51 -3.95 9.29
C GLY A 34 7.73 -4.57 8.13
N TYR A 35 7.66 -3.91 6.98
CA TYR A 35 7.07 -4.49 5.79
C TYR A 35 8.10 -5.30 5.00
N GLN A 36 7.62 -6.41 4.41
CA GLN A 36 8.34 -7.20 3.41
C GLN A 36 7.63 -7.04 2.07
N ILE A 37 8.41 -6.97 0.99
CA ILE A 37 7.88 -6.82 -0.36
C ILE A 37 7.96 -8.15 -1.09
N PHE A 38 6.86 -8.50 -1.76
CA PHE A 38 6.77 -9.61 -2.68
C PHE A 38 6.38 -9.09 -4.06
N ASN A 39 7.20 -9.38 -5.06
CA ASN A 39 6.96 -9.06 -6.46
C ASN A 39 7.57 -10.14 -7.37
N LYS A 40 7.52 -9.92 -8.69
CA LYS A 40 8.06 -10.90 -9.65
C LYS A 40 9.56 -11.15 -9.52
N ASN A 41 10.33 -10.16 -9.06
CA ASN A 41 11.79 -10.27 -8.99
C ASN A 41 12.25 -11.08 -7.78
N ASN A 42 11.45 -11.17 -6.72
CA ASN A 42 11.74 -11.92 -5.51
C ASN A 42 10.77 -13.08 -5.26
N LEU A 43 10.24 -13.68 -6.34
CA LEU A 43 9.37 -14.87 -6.27
C LEU A 43 10.00 -16.01 -5.48
N TYR A 44 11.31 -16.18 -5.56
CA TYR A 44 12.04 -17.20 -4.81
C TYR A 44 11.83 -17.05 -3.30
N ASP A 45 11.94 -15.83 -2.78
CA ASP A 45 11.74 -15.55 -1.36
C ASP A 45 10.30 -15.82 -0.93
N VAL A 46 9.34 -15.48 -1.82
CA VAL A 46 7.91 -15.76 -1.60
C VAL A 46 7.65 -17.26 -1.55
N TYR A 47 8.27 -18.04 -2.44
CA TYR A 47 8.09 -19.49 -2.50
C TYR A 47 8.71 -20.20 -1.30
N ASN A 48 9.84 -19.68 -0.80
CA ASN A 48 10.58 -20.26 0.32
C ASN A 48 10.15 -19.72 1.69
N HIS A 49 9.29 -18.69 1.69
CA HIS A 49 8.76 -18.18 2.96
C HIS A 49 7.96 -19.28 3.65
N SER A 50 8.45 -19.74 4.79
CA SER A 50 7.81 -20.75 5.63
C SER A 50 7.26 -20.09 6.90
N SER A 51 5.99 -20.29 7.18
CA SER A 51 5.39 -19.90 8.45
C SER A 51 4.59 -21.08 9.01
N LYS A 52 4.57 -21.22 10.34
CA LYS A 52 3.70 -22.18 11.02
C LYS A 52 2.26 -21.66 11.12
N ASP A 53 2.07 -20.34 11.04
CA ASP A 53 0.75 -19.69 11.09
C ASP A 53 -0.08 -20.01 9.84
N PRO A 54 -1.27 -20.60 9.98
CA PRO A 54 -2.13 -20.97 8.85
C PRO A 54 -2.61 -19.76 8.04
N LEU A 55 -2.85 -18.61 8.70
CA LEU A 55 -3.29 -17.38 8.03
C LEU A 55 -2.17 -16.82 7.17
N ILE A 56 -0.94 -16.78 7.69
CA ILE A 56 0.23 -16.33 6.94
C ILE A 56 0.45 -17.24 5.73
N LYS A 57 0.38 -18.58 5.91
CA LYS A 57 0.45 -19.53 4.78
C LYS A 57 -0.58 -19.26 3.70
N LYS A 58 -1.82 -18.99 4.11
CA LYS A 58 -2.90 -18.63 3.16
C LYS A 58 -2.58 -17.36 2.41
N GLN A 59 -2.10 -16.32 3.08
CA GLN A 59 -1.72 -15.05 2.44
C GLN A 59 -0.57 -15.21 1.45
N ILE A 60 0.46 -15.97 1.81
CA ILE A 60 1.58 -16.28 0.91
C ILE A 60 1.10 -17.03 -0.34
N ASN A 61 0.20 -17.98 -0.19
CA ASN A 61 -0.36 -18.71 -1.34
C ASN A 61 -1.19 -17.80 -2.26
N LEU A 62 -1.96 -16.87 -1.70
CA LEU A 62 -2.67 -15.86 -2.47
C LEU A 62 -1.69 -14.90 -3.17
N ALA A 63 -0.62 -14.49 -2.49
CA ALA A 63 0.43 -13.69 -3.09
C ALA A 63 1.06 -14.40 -4.30
N LYS A 64 1.43 -15.66 -4.17
CA LYS A 64 1.98 -16.49 -5.26
C LYS A 64 1.06 -16.51 -6.49
N GLN A 65 -0.25 -16.68 -6.28
CA GLN A 65 -1.23 -16.67 -7.37
C GLN A 65 -1.33 -15.31 -8.06
N ARG A 66 -1.36 -14.22 -7.28
CA ARG A 66 -1.45 -12.85 -7.81
C ARG A 66 -0.20 -12.46 -8.58
N LEU A 67 0.98 -12.77 -8.05
CA LEU A 67 2.26 -12.43 -8.68
C LEU A 67 2.51 -13.14 -10.01
N LYS A 68 1.88 -14.28 -10.26
CA LYS A 68 1.97 -14.99 -11.56
C LYS A 68 1.33 -14.19 -12.70
N ASN A 69 0.24 -13.46 -12.42
CA ASN A 69 -0.66 -12.95 -13.45
C ASN A 69 -0.75 -11.42 -13.47
N GLN A 70 -0.16 -10.72 -12.50
CA GLN A 70 -0.31 -9.27 -12.33
C GLN A 70 1.03 -8.56 -12.16
N ARG A 71 1.09 -7.31 -12.63
CA ARG A 71 2.13 -6.35 -12.29
C ARG A 71 1.79 -5.75 -10.92
N ILE A 72 2.10 -6.48 -9.88
CA ILE A 72 1.73 -6.12 -8.52
C ILE A 72 2.95 -6.21 -7.60
N GLU A 73 3.01 -5.31 -6.66
CA GLU A 73 3.86 -5.40 -5.49
C GLU A 73 2.99 -5.56 -4.25
N LEU A 74 3.33 -6.54 -3.44
CA LEU A 74 2.61 -6.89 -2.22
C LEU A 74 3.50 -6.63 -1.03
N LEU A 75 3.06 -5.74 -0.14
CA LEU A 75 3.77 -5.39 1.08
C LEU A 75 3.00 -5.98 2.26
N TYR A 76 3.63 -6.90 2.97
CA TYR A 76 3.07 -7.52 4.16
C TYR A 76 3.85 -7.13 5.41
N ASN A 77 3.13 -6.78 6.46
CA ASN A 77 3.68 -6.64 7.80
C ASN A 77 3.17 -7.79 8.67
N PHE A 78 3.93 -8.89 8.71
CA PHE A 78 3.55 -10.07 9.46
C PHE A 78 3.67 -9.91 10.99
N THR A 79 4.22 -8.80 11.47
CA THR A 79 4.25 -8.48 12.92
C THR A 79 2.97 -7.80 13.39
N SER A 80 2.12 -7.36 12.46
CA SER A 80 0.76 -6.89 12.71
C SER A 80 -0.25 -8.02 12.49
N HIS A 81 -1.46 -7.72 12.04
CA HIS A 81 -2.43 -8.76 11.68
C HIS A 81 -2.07 -9.42 10.33
N PRO A 82 -2.08 -10.78 10.19
CA PRO A 82 -1.66 -11.46 8.96
C PRO A 82 -2.45 -11.07 7.69
N LEU A 83 -3.68 -10.58 7.84
CA LEU A 83 -4.49 -10.12 6.72
C LEU A 83 -4.18 -8.68 6.29
N ASN A 84 -3.46 -7.93 7.12
CA ASN A 84 -3.06 -6.57 6.81
C ASN A 84 -2.02 -6.55 5.70
N ASN A 85 -2.30 -5.80 4.64
CA ASN A 85 -1.35 -5.66 3.54
C ASN A 85 -1.53 -4.32 2.81
N ILE A 86 -0.45 -3.90 2.14
CA ILE A 86 -0.48 -2.84 1.14
C ILE A 86 -0.17 -3.51 -0.19
N ASN A 87 -0.91 -3.17 -1.24
CA ASN A 87 -0.57 -3.59 -2.59
C ASN A 87 -0.49 -2.40 -3.53
N ILE A 88 0.41 -2.51 -4.50
CA ILE A 88 0.64 -1.50 -5.53
C ILE A 88 0.40 -2.17 -6.87
N LEU A 89 -0.57 -1.67 -7.61
CA LEU A 89 -0.91 -2.10 -8.97
C LEU A 89 -0.62 -0.97 -9.93
N VAL A 90 -0.07 -1.32 -11.10
CA VAL A 90 0.17 -0.35 -12.16
C VAL A 90 -0.53 -0.84 -13.42
N PHE A 91 -1.34 0.03 -14.00
CA PHE A 91 -2.08 -0.22 -15.24
C PHE A 91 -1.59 0.72 -16.33
N ASP A 92 -1.39 0.18 -17.52
CA ASP A 92 -1.21 0.99 -18.71
C ASP A 92 -2.59 1.56 -19.09
N ASP A 93 -2.80 2.86 -18.83
CA ASP A 93 -4.12 3.47 -19.04
C ASP A 93 -4.23 4.07 -20.45
N ASN A 94 -5.24 3.59 -21.16
CA ASN A 94 -5.72 4.21 -22.37
C ASN A 94 -6.93 5.13 -22.12
N TYR A 95 -7.37 5.28 -20.89
CA TYR A 95 -8.54 6.09 -20.54
C TYR A 95 -8.14 7.49 -20.12
N LYS A 96 -8.57 8.48 -20.90
CA LYS A 96 -8.53 9.88 -20.47
C LYS A 96 -9.55 10.11 -19.35
N ILE A 97 -9.15 9.89 -18.11
CA ILE A 97 -10.00 10.19 -16.96
C ILE A 97 -10.00 11.69 -16.75
N ASN A 98 -11.16 12.30 -16.89
CA ASN A 98 -11.33 13.72 -16.58
C ASN A 98 -11.53 13.86 -15.06
N LYS A 99 -10.81 14.81 -14.44
CA LYS A 99 -10.91 15.16 -13.02
C LYS A 99 -12.35 15.27 -12.51
N LYS A 100 -13.26 15.85 -13.33
CA LYS A 100 -14.70 15.93 -13.00
C LYS A 100 -15.40 14.57 -12.97
N LYS A 101 -14.87 13.54 -13.64
CA LYS A 101 -15.43 12.20 -13.68
C LYS A 101 -14.94 11.31 -12.54
N VAL A 102 -13.83 11.67 -11.85
CA VAL A 102 -13.21 10.86 -10.80
C VAL A 102 -14.20 10.52 -9.69
N LEU A 103 -14.88 11.51 -9.12
CA LEU A 103 -15.88 11.30 -8.07
C LEU A 103 -17.09 10.48 -8.54
N LYS A 104 -17.49 10.64 -9.81
CA LYS A 104 -18.54 9.81 -10.41
C LYS A 104 -18.08 8.35 -10.56
N GLN A 105 -16.81 8.13 -10.83
CA GLN A 105 -16.23 6.79 -10.90
C GLN A 105 -16.18 6.10 -9.54
N CYS A 106 -15.91 6.78 -8.44
CA CYS A 106 -15.99 6.21 -7.11
C CYS A 106 -17.32 5.49 -6.88
N LYS A 107 -18.42 6.18 -7.15
CA LYS A 107 -19.76 5.60 -7.01
C LYS A 107 -20.02 4.45 -7.99
N LYS A 108 -19.44 4.50 -9.20
CA LYS A 108 -19.55 3.44 -10.21
C LYS A 108 -18.78 2.19 -9.78
N ILE A 109 -17.56 2.34 -9.27
CA ILE A 109 -16.74 1.23 -8.77
C ILE A 109 -17.47 0.51 -7.64
N LEU A 110 -18.05 1.25 -6.69
CA LEU A 110 -18.86 0.66 -5.63
C LEU A 110 -20.05 -0.16 -6.12
N LYS A 111 -20.74 0.32 -7.16
CA LYS A 111 -21.84 -0.46 -7.76
C LYS A 111 -21.32 -1.77 -8.37
N ILE A 112 -20.12 -1.74 -8.96
CA ILE A 112 -19.46 -2.93 -9.52
C ILE A 112 -19.07 -3.89 -8.40
N GLU A 113 -18.43 -3.40 -7.34
CA GLU A 113 -18.05 -4.21 -6.19
C GLU A 113 -19.25 -4.85 -5.50
N LYS A 114 -20.34 -4.11 -5.29
CA LYS A 114 -21.60 -4.65 -4.75
C LYS A 114 -22.22 -5.73 -5.66
N LYS A 115 -22.19 -5.50 -6.98
CA LYS A 115 -22.83 -6.40 -7.94
C LYS A 115 -22.06 -7.70 -8.15
N TYR A 116 -20.73 -7.61 -8.29
CA TYR A 116 -19.90 -8.75 -8.66
C TYR A 116 -19.15 -9.36 -7.48
N GLY A 117 -18.84 -8.57 -6.46
CA GLY A 117 -18.11 -9.02 -5.28
C GLY A 117 -18.94 -9.86 -4.31
N LYS A 118 -20.26 -9.90 -4.44
CA LYS A 118 -21.20 -10.53 -3.48
C LYS A 118 -20.94 -10.07 -2.03
N ARG A 119 -20.45 -8.84 -1.86
CA ARG A 119 -20.02 -8.28 -0.58
C ARG A 119 -20.90 -7.10 -0.20
N LYS A 120 -21.13 -6.94 1.08
CA LYS A 120 -21.61 -5.65 1.59
C LYS A 120 -20.40 -4.72 1.62
N VAL A 121 -20.40 -3.68 0.79
CA VAL A 121 -19.35 -2.66 0.73
C VAL A 121 -20.01 -1.32 0.94
N ASP A 122 -19.59 -0.61 1.97
CA ASP A 122 -20.06 0.73 2.28
C ASP A 122 -18.94 1.75 2.08
N LEU A 123 -19.22 2.77 1.27
CA LEU A 123 -18.29 3.86 1.02
C LEU A 123 -18.26 4.78 2.23
N ILE A 124 -17.08 4.93 2.82
CA ILE A 124 -16.85 5.87 3.91
C ILE A 124 -16.47 7.23 3.33
N GLU A 125 -15.44 7.25 2.46
CA GLU A 125 -14.91 8.48 1.89
C GLU A 125 -14.50 8.31 0.43
N CYS A 126 -14.68 9.36 -0.38
CA CYS A 126 -14.09 9.49 -1.70
C CYS A 126 -13.86 10.96 -2.03
N ARG A 127 -12.61 11.35 -2.20
CA ARG A 127 -12.23 12.73 -2.49
C ARG A 127 -11.00 12.82 -3.38
N MET A 128 -10.80 13.98 -3.98
CA MET A 128 -9.50 14.30 -4.61
C MET A 128 -8.44 14.36 -3.53
N HIS A 129 -7.23 13.97 -3.90
CA HIS A 129 -6.07 13.93 -3.03
C HIS A 129 -4.94 14.79 -3.60
N ASP A 130 -4.12 15.38 -2.72
CA ASP A 130 -3.08 16.33 -3.13
C ASP A 130 -1.73 15.65 -3.40
N TYR A 131 -1.61 14.38 -3.11
CA TYR A 131 -0.38 13.60 -3.28
C TYR A 131 -0.60 12.38 -4.16
N PRO A 132 0.44 11.97 -4.91
CA PRO A 132 1.74 12.63 -5.04
C PRO A 132 1.65 13.93 -5.86
N LYS A 133 2.50 14.92 -5.54
CA LYS A 133 2.46 16.26 -6.17
C LYS A 133 2.75 16.26 -7.67
N PHE A 134 3.47 15.28 -8.17
CA PHE A 134 3.79 15.13 -9.60
C PHE A 134 2.66 14.49 -10.43
N ALA A 135 1.63 13.97 -9.77
CA ALA A 135 0.52 13.30 -10.46
C ALA A 135 -0.36 14.30 -11.24
N ASP A 136 -0.86 13.88 -12.40
CA ASP A 136 -1.84 14.64 -13.18
C ASP A 136 -3.13 14.84 -12.38
N TRP A 137 -3.51 13.83 -11.63
CA TRP A 137 -4.56 13.84 -10.61
C TRP A 137 -4.36 12.70 -9.62
N SER A 138 -4.92 12.86 -8.43
CA SER A 138 -4.95 11.83 -7.40
C SER A 138 -6.28 11.82 -6.66
N MET A 139 -6.68 10.64 -6.21
CA MET A 139 -7.93 10.38 -5.52
C MET A 139 -7.69 9.47 -4.32
N TYR A 140 -8.33 9.80 -3.21
CA TYR A 140 -8.43 8.93 -2.04
C TYR A 140 -9.83 8.32 -1.95
N ARG A 141 -9.89 7.02 -1.64
CA ARG A 141 -11.11 6.27 -1.39
C ARG A 141 -10.97 5.39 -0.16
N GLU A 142 -12.02 5.32 0.63
CA GLU A 142 -12.10 4.47 1.80
C GLU A 142 -13.44 3.73 1.83
N ASN A 143 -13.39 2.42 1.97
CA ASN A 143 -14.57 1.55 2.04
C ASN A 143 -14.43 0.61 3.23
N GLU A 144 -15.56 0.27 3.82
CA GLU A 144 -15.69 -0.86 4.73
C GLU A 144 -16.33 -2.04 4.01
N SER A 145 -15.85 -3.24 4.26
CA SER A 145 -16.35 -4.48 3.67
C SER A 145 -16.56 -5.53 4.75
N SER A 146 -17.66 -6.27 4.65
CA SER A 146 -17.99 -7.36 5.57
C SER A 146 -17.44 -8.72 5.15
N PHE A 147 -16.45 -8.78 4.27
CA PHE A 147 -15.89 -10.04 3.79
C PHE A 147 -15.03 -10.76 4.84
N PHE A 148 -14.23 -9.99 5.59
CA PHE A 148 -13.51 -10.42 6.78
C PHE A 148 -13.86 -9.42 7.86
N GLU A 149 -14.83 -9.71 8.75
CA GLU A 149 -15.19 -8.97 9.94
C GLU A 149 -14.66 -7.51 9.99
N ASN A 150 -15.32 -6.59 9.25
CA ASN A 150 -14.96 -5.17 9.22
C ASN A 150 -13.60 -4.84 8.57
N GLU A 151 -13.28 -5.49 7.48
CA GLU A 151 -12.11 -5.12 6.66
C GLU A 151 -12.26 -3.70 6.12
N LEU A 152 -11.31 -2.85 6.46
CA LEU A 152 -11.20 -1.51 5.93
C LEU A 152 -10.28 -1.52 4.70
N THR A 153 -10.78 -1.04 3.58
CA THR A 153 -10.00 -0.84 2.36
C THR A 153 -9.77 0.63 2.13
N GLN A 154 -8.51 1.05 2.06
CA GLN A 154 -8.11 2.42 1.76
C GLN A 154 -7.27 2.43 0.50
N GLN A 155 -7.58 3.35 -0.41
CA GLN A 155 -6.89 3.44 -1.70
C GLN A 155 -6.47 4.86 -2.00
N ILE A 156 -5.24 4.99 -2.53
CA ILE A 156 -4.81 6.17 -3.26
C ILE A 156 -4.62 5.74 -4.71
N ILE A 157 -5.33 6.40 -5.59
CA ILE A 157 -5.28 6.16 -7.03
C ILE A 157 -4.78 7.43 -7.67
N PHE A 158 -3.72 7.35 -8.48
CA PHE A 158 -3.21 8.52 -9.18
C PHE A 158 -2.76 8.19 -10.60
N MET A 159 -2.75 9.21 -11.44
CA MET A 159 -2.28 9.13 -12.83
C MET A 159 -0.94 9.84 -12.97
N TYR A 160 0.02 9.18 -13.62
CA TYR A 160 1.30 9.76 -13.99
C TYR A 160 1.85 9.15 -15.28
N LYS A 161 2.27 9.98 -16.23
CA LYS A 161 2.82 9.55 -17.54
C LYS A 161 1.97 8.48 -18.23
N LYS A 162 0.65 8.67 -18.27
CA LYS A 162 -0.33 7.76 -18.88
C LYS A 162 -0.40 6.37 -18.23
N LYS A 163 0.08 6.23 -17.01
CA LYS A 163 -0.11 5.02 -16.19
C LYS A 163 -0.97 5.36 -14.98
N GLU A 164 -1.86 4.44 -14.65
CA GLU A 164 -2.66 4.50 -13.42
C GLU A 164 -1.97 3.67 -12.34
N TYR A 165 -1.76 4.28 -11.20
CA TYR A 165 -1.18 3.67 -10.01
C TYR A 165 -2.25 3.54 -8.95
N VAL A 166 -2.49 2.32 -8.49
CA VAL A 166 -3.47 2.01 -7.46
C VAL A 166 -2.76 1.41 -6.27
N LEU A 167 -2.66 2.19 -5.20
CA LEU A 167 -2.13 1.73 -3.93
C LEU A 167 -3.30 1.42 -3.00
N THR A 168 -3.36 0.20 -2.51
CA THR A 168 -4.46 -0.28 -1.68
C THR A 168 -3.94 -0.81 -0.36
N VAL A 169 -4.51 -0.33 0.74
CA VAL A 169 -4.43 -0.97 2.06
C VAL A 169 -5.66 -1.85 2.24
N ALA A 170 -5.44 -3.09 2.64
CA ALA A 170 -6.46 -3.95 3.23
C ALA A 170 -6.11 -4.14 4.71
N CYS A 171 -7.02 -3.79 5.58
CA CYS A 171 -6.77 -3.70 7.00
C CYS A 171 -7.91 -4.26 7.84
N VAL A 172 -7.56 -5.08 8.85
CA VAL A 172 -8.46 -5.63 9.87
C VAL A 172 -8.18 -4.99 11.22
N GLU A 173 -6.89 -4.78 11.55
CA GLU A 173 -6.46 -4.19 12.82
C GLU A 173 -5.44 -3.06 12.61
N LYS A 174 -5.42 -2.08 13.53
CA LYS A 174 -4.49 -0.93 13.51
C LYS A 174 -4.59 -0.11 12.22
N CYS A 175 -5.79 0.06 11.68
CA CYS A 175 -6.02 0.63 10.36
C CYS A 175 -5.56 2.09 10.24
N ASN A 176 -5.58 2.87 11.32
CA ASN A 176 -5.04 4.24 11.31
C ASN A 176 -3.53 4.26 11.06
N GLN A 177 -2.77 3.30 11.61
CA GLN A 177 -1.34 3.18 11.34
C GLN A 177 -1.11 2.82 9.87
N MET A 178 -1.83 1.84 9.34
CA MET A 178 -1.71 1.44 7.94
C MET A 178 -2.11 2.56 6.97
N LYS A 179 -3.10 3.37 7.34
CA LYS A 179 -3.45 4.59 6.59
C LYS A 179 -2.29 5.58 6.55
N SER A 180 -1.64 5.79 7.69
CA SER A 180 -0.44 6.65 7.79
C SER A 180 0.71 6.09 6.94
N ASP A 181 0.94 4.79 7.00
CA ASP A 181 1.97 4.10 6.21
C ASP A 181 1.71 4.27 4.70
N LEU A 182 0.45 4.12 4.24
CA LEU A 182 0.05 4.37 2.86
C LEU A 182 0.35 5.81 2.42
N PHE A 183 -0.01 6.80 3.24
CA PHE A 183 0.24 8.20 2.91
C PHE A 183 1.73 8.53 2.85
N ASN A 184 2.53 8.00 3.78
CA ASN A 184 3.98 8.19 3.80
C ASN A 184 4.63 7.53 2.59
N LEU A 185 4.22 6.32 2.24
CA LEU A 185 4.67 5.62 1.04
C LEU A 185 4.40 6.46 -0.21
N VAL A 186 3.17 6.94 -0.40
CA VAL A 186 2.80 7.77 -1.58
C VAL A 186 3.59 9.08 -1.65
N LYS A 187 3.86 9.73 -0.51
CA LYS A 187 4.67 10.94 -0.45
C LYS A 187 6.13 10.70 -0.83
N SER A 188 6.64 9.52 -0.55
CA SER A 188 8.05 9.14 -0.82
C SER A 188 8.31 8.67 -2.26
N ILE A 189 7.27 8.47 -3.08
CA ILE A 189 7.41 8.00 -4.47
C ILE A 189 8.24 8.98 -5.30
N LYS A 190 9.22 8.42 -6.04
CA LYS A 190 10.08 9.11 -7.00
C LYS A 190 10.20 8.28 -8.28
N PHE A 191 10.21 8.97 -9.43
CA PHE A 191 10.39 8.38 -10.77
C PHE A 191 11.73 8.77 -11.38
#